data_75e96887a0fca7c7cf0f925c7eb7c628
#
_entry.id   75e96887a0fca7c7cf0f925c7eb7c628
#
_cell.length_a   1.000
_cell.length_b   1.000
_cell.length_c   1.000
_cell.angle_alpha   90.00
_cell.angle_beta   90.00
_cell.angle_gamma   90.00
#
_symmetry.space_group_name_H-M   'P 1'
#
loop_
_entity.id
_entity.type
_entity.pdbx_description
1 polymer ?
#
loop_
_entity_poly.entity_id
_entity_poly.type
_entity_poly.pdbx_seq_one_letter_code
_entity_poly.pdbx_strand_id
1 'polypeptide(L)'
;GDVNQNSDIDIIFFHKIPTYKIDFILNQNNYENYRRELIMATPGDSIKLYIYLNELTAITIPLTKLYKTSLEFYDFGGKINYEKLIKNERVPGIDKRLVLITPLPKGHEERSILNNESIAAKKVGVSIDTINERKRVLLRREEHGRTGVFLKRELSLEESPEAVLTKLARENSIIRKKIN
;
A
#
# COMPACT_ATOMS: atom_id res chain seq x y z
N GLY A 1 2.72 11.13 7.79
CA GLY A 1 4.15 11.39 7.79
C GLY A 1 4.49 12.79 7.32
N ASP A 2 5.75 13.12 7.29
CA ASP A 2 6.20 14.39 6.72
C ASP A 2 6.14 14.30 5.19
N VAL A 3 5.38 15.19 4.55
CA VAL A 3 5.15 15.18 3.11
C VAL A 3 5.87 16.36 2.48
N ASN A 4 6.63 16.10 1.44
CA ASN A 4 7.32 17.10 0.62
C ASN A 4 7.06 16.85 -0.87
N GLN A 5 7.61 17.67 -1.76
CA GLN A 5 7.38 17.58 -3.20
C GLN A 5 7.84 16.25 -3.83
N ASN A 6 8.74 15.51 -3.15
CA ASN A 6 9.26 14.22 -3.62
C ASN A 6 8.61 13.03 -2.90
N SER A 7 7.52 13.26 -2.15
CA SER A 7 6.82 12.19 -1.46
C SER A 7 5.90 11.44 -2.41
N ASP A 8 5.91 10.10 -2.29
CA ASP A 8 5.02 9.24 -3.05
C ASP A 8 3.55 9.50 -2.68
N ILE A 9 2.67 9.44 -3.67
CA ILE A 9 1.22 9.49 -3.51
C ILE A 9 0.66 8.11 -3.85
N ASP A 10 0.18 7.39 -2.83
CA ASP A 10 -0.46 6.09 -2.97
C ASP A 10 -1.98 6.23 -2.85
N ILE A 11 -2.71 5.98 -3.92
CA ILE A 11 -4.19 5.92 -3.95
C ILE A 11 -4.60 4.47 -3.79
N ILE A 12 -5.35 4.14 -2.72
CA ILE A 12 -5.62 2.77 -2.32
C ILE A 12 -7.10 2.46 -2.30
N PHE A 13 -7.50 1.41 -3.00
CA PHE A 13 -8.83 0.83 -2.88
C PHE A 13 -8.81 -0.30 -1.85
N PHE A 14 -9.80 -0.32 -0.93
CA PHE A 14 -9.90 -1.34 0.12
C PHE A 14 -10.79 -2.53 -0.26
N HIS A 15 -11.48 -2.42 -1.38
CA HIS A 15 -12.36 -3.45 -1.90
C HIS A 15 -11.98 -3.79 -3.34
N LYS A 16 -12.29 -5.03 -3.74
CA LYS A 16 -12.18 -5.42 -5.14
C LYS A 16 -13.12 -4.53 -5.97
N ILE A 17 -12.58 -3.96 -7.00
CA ILE A 17 -13.33 -3.24 -8.03
C ILE A 17 -12.94 -3.81 -9.39
N PRO A 18 -13.83 -3.84 -10.37
CA PRO A 18 -13.48 -4.22 -11.74
C PRO A 18 -12.42 -3.25 -12.27
N THR A 19 -11.25 -3.78 -12.67
CA THR A 19 -10.10 -2.95 -13.05
C THR A 19 -10.36 -2.09 -14.27
N TYR A 20 -11.18 -2.59 -15.22
CA TYR A 20 -11.57 -1.85 -16.43
C TYR A 20 -12.23 -0.49 -16.12
N LYS A 21 -12.88 -0.33 -14.94
CA LYS A 21 -13.47 0.96 -14.56
C LYS A 21 -12.40 2.01 -14.30
N ILE A 22 -11.27 1.61 -13.75
CA ILE A 22 -10.14 2.52 -13.52
C ILE A 22 -9.47 2.84 -14.85
N ASP A 23 -9.21 1.83 -15.70
CA ASP A 23 -8.67 2.05 -17.04
C ASP A 23 -9.55 3.01 -17.84
N PHE A 24 -10.87 2.85 -17.78
CA PHE A 24 -11.82 3.74 -18.44
C PHE A 24 -11.72 5.19 -17.93
N ILE A 25 -11.68 5.37 -16.59
CA ILE A 25 -11.56 6.71 -15.97
C ILE A 25 -10.21 7.34 -16.33
N LEU A 26 -9.13 6.59 -16.31
CA LEU A 26 -7.80 7.08 -16.68
C LEU A 26 -7.79 7.57 -18.13
N ASN A 27 -8.31 6.76 -19.05
CA ASN A 27 -8.39 7.11 -20.47
C ASN A 27 -9.27 8.34 -20.71
N GLN A 28 -10.41 8.47 -20.03
CA GLN A 28 -11.26 9.66 -20.11
C GLN A 28 -10.56 10.94 -19.63
N ASN A 29 -9.56 10.82 -18.74
CA ASN A 29 -8.82 11.95 -18.19
C ASN A 29 -7.41 12.08 -18.82
N ASN A 30 -7.20 11.50 -20.02
CA ASN A 30 -5.98 11.57 -20.81
C ASN A 30 -4.72 11.01 -20.09
N TYR A 31 -4.91 10.03 -19.20
CA TYR A 31 -3.80 9.24 -18.68
C TYR A 31 -3.55 8.07 -19.63
N GLU A 32 -2.70 8.26 -20.65
CA GLU A 32 -2.45 7.25 -21.68
C GLU A 32 -1.22 6.38 -21.41
N ASN A 33 -0.25 6.90 -20.70
CA ASN A 33 1.04 6.23 -20.49
C ASN A 33 1.24 5.88 -19.00
N TYR A 34 0.67 4.76 -18.57
CA TYR A 34 0.87 4.24 -17.22
C TYR A 34 1.34 2.78 -17.26
N ARG A 35 2.13 2.40 -16.28
CA ARG A 35 2.64 1.04 -16.13
C ARG A 35 1.77 0.27 -15.13
N ARG A 36 1.52 -1.01 -15.42
CA ARG A 36 0.70 -1.87 -14.56
C ARG A 36 1.47 -3.11 -14.14
N GLU A 37 1.35 -3.48 -12.86
CA GLU A 37 1.99 -4.68 -12.31
C GLU A 37 1.06 -5.43 -11.36
N LEU A 38 1.02 -6.76 -11.48
CA LEU A 38 0.49 -7.63 -10.44
C LEU A 38 1.60 -7.92 -9.44
N ILE A 39 1.35 -7.65 -8.16
CA ILE A 39 2.31 -7.87 -7.10
C ILE A 39 1.66 -8.66 -5.96
N MET A 40 2.41 -9.66 -5.47
CA MET A 40 2.18 -10.37 -4.23
C MET A 40 3.49 -10.40 -3.47
N ALA A 41 3.59 -9.67 -2.36
CA ALA A 41 4.87 -9.50 -1.66
C ALA A 41 5.37 -10.80 -1.05
N THR A 42 4.50 -11.54 -0.36
CA THR A 42 4.79 -12.88 0.19
C THR A 42 3.64 -13.85 -0.12
N PRO A 43 3.83 -15.18 -0.01
CA PRO A 43 2.75 -16.16 -0.18
C PRO A 43 1.54 -15.94 0.73
N GLY A 44 1.73 -15.27 1.87
CA GLY A 44 0.68 -14.91 2.81
C GLY A 44 -0.15 -13.70 2.40
N ASP A 45 0.39 -12.82 1.57
CA ASP A 45 -0.23 -11.54 1.23
C ASP A 45 -1.37 -11.64 0.21
N SER A 46 -2.09 -10.53 0.07
CA SER A 46 -3.08 -10.32 -0.98
C SER A 46 -2.40 -9.99 -2.31
N ILE A 47 -3.01 -10.42 -3.41
CA ILE A 47 -2.57 -10.03 -4.75
C ILE A 47 -3.20 -8.69 -5.09
N LYS A 48 -2.37 -7.74 -5.54
CA LYS A 48 -2.77 -6.38 -5.84
C LYS A 48 -2.33 -6.00 -7.25
N LEU A 49 -3.15 -5.21 -7.92
CA LEU A 49 -2.76 -4.48 -9.12
C LEU A 49 -2.21 -3.13 -8.69
N TYR A 50 -1.05 -2.79 -9.18
CA TYR A 50 -0.45 -1.46 -9.09
C TYR A 50 -0.51 -0.81 -10.46
N ILE A 51 -1.01 0.42 -10.50
CA ILE A 51 -1.05 1.28 -11.69
C ILE A 51 -0.20 2.51 -11.37
N TYR A 52 0.95 2.62 -12.00
CA TYR A 52 1.87 3.74 -11.80
C TYR A 52 1.58 4.81 -12.84
N LEU A 53 0.99 5.92 -12.40
CA LEU A 53 0.66 7.05 -13.27
C LEU A 53 1.91 7.87 -13.63
N ASN A 54 2.86 7.93 -12.71
CA ASN A 54 4.19 8.50 -12.85
C ASN A 54 5.14 7.92 -11.78
N GLU A 55 6.31 8.50 -11.63
CA GLU A 55 7.32 8.01 -10.67
C GLU A 55 6.89 8.11 -9.20
N LEU A 56 6.02 9.08 -8.88
CA LEU A 56 5.59 9.38 -7.51
C LEU A 56 4.12 9.02 -7.23
N THR A 57 3.33 8.67 -8.24
CA THR A 57 1.89 8.44 -8.05
C THR A 57 1.48 7.05 -8.51
N ALA A 58 0.92 6.28 -7.59
CA ALA A 58 0.43 4.94 -7.85
C ALA A 58 -1.00 4.71 -7.35
N ILE A 59 -1.75 3.91 -8.10
CA ILE A 59 -3.07 3.40 -7.68
C ILE A 59 -2.90 1.92 -7.33
N THR A 60 -3.39 1.51 -6.17
CA THR A 60 -3.37 0.12 -5.71
C THR A 60 -4.78 -0.43 -5.58
N ILE A 61 -5.05 -1.51 -6.31
CA ILE A 61 -6.35 -2.19 -6.34
C ILE A 61 -6.16 -3.65 -5.87
N PRO A 62 -6.85 -4.11 -4.81
CA PRO A 62 -6.78 -5.50 -4.40
C PRO A 62 -7.55 -6.38 -5.39
N LEU A 63 -6.91 -7.43 -5.91
CA LEU A 63 -7.53 -8.46 -6.74
C LEU A 63 -7.98 -9.67 -5.91
N THR A 64 -7.45 -9.80 -4.69
CA THR A 64 -7.88 -10.80 -3.70
C THR A 64 -8.26 -10.11 -2.39
N LYS A 65 -8.88 -10.84 -1.46
CA LYS A 65 -9.29 -10.29 -0.17
C LYS A 65 -8.11 -9.68 0.58
N LEU A 66 -8.27 -8.46 1.08
CA LEU A 66 -7.30 -7.83 1.98
C LEU A 66 -7.44 -8.42 3.39
N TYR A 67 -6.31 -8.72 4.01
CA TYR A 67 -6.25 -9.12 5.42
C TYR A 67 -6.19 -7.89 6.33
N LYS A 68 -6.53 -8.09 7.60
CA LYS A 68 -6.47 -7.02 8.61
C LYS A 68 -5.08 -6.35 8.65
N THR A 69 -4.01 -7.14 8.65
CA THR A 69 -2.63 -6.65 8.63
C THR A 69 -2.31 -5.81 7.39
N SER A 70 -2.89 -6.16 6.23
CA SER A 70 -2.74 -5.37 5.01
C SER A 70 -3.46 -4.02 5.09
N LEU A 71 -4.59 -3.95 5.79
CA LEU A 71 -5.33 -2.69 6.03
C LEU A 71 -4.58 -1.82 7.03
N GLU A 72 -4.17 -2.40 8.16
CA GLU A 72 -3.41 -1.70 9.20
C GLU A 72 -2.03 -1.22 8.71
N PHE A 73 -1.47 -1.83 7.65
CA PHE A 73 -0.26 -1.34 7.01
C PHE A 73 -0.39 0.11 6.52
N TYR A 74 -1.55 0.46 5.96
CA TYR A 74 -1.80 1.82 5.48
C TYR A 74 -2.07 2.78 6.64
N ASP A 75 -2.75 2.33 7.70
CA ASP A 75 -2.94 3.11 8.92
C ASP A 75 -1.60 3.38 9.62
N PHE A 76 -0.69 2.41 9.61
CA PHE A 76 0.67 2.58 10.13
C PHE A 76 1.41 3.72 9.43
N GLY A 77 1.37 3.79 8.11
CA GLY A 77 2.00 4.87 7.32
C GLY A 77 1.28 6.22 7.40
N GLY A 78 0.05 6.22 7.90
CA GLY A 78 -0.83 7.40 7.92
C GLY A 78 -1.63 7.53 6.64
N LYS A 79 -2.86 7.00 6.63
CA LYS A 79 -3.79 7.16 5.51
C LYS A 79 -4.81 8.26 5.79
N ILE A 80 -5.28 8.87 4.72
CA ILE A 80 -6.34 9.87 4.76
C ILE A 80 -7.39 9.53 3.69
N ASN A 81 -8.67 9.74 3.98
CA ASN A 81 -9.72 9.64 2.98
C ASN A 81 -9.95 10.98 2.27
N TYR A 82 -10.69 10.94 1.17
CA TYR A 82 -10.95 12.11 0.34
C TYR A 82 -11.62 13.27 1.13
N GLU A 83 -12.60 12.96 1.99
CA GLU A 83 -13.33 13.97 2.77
C GLU A 83 -12.41 14.75 3.73
N LYS A 84 -11.46 14.07 4.35
CA LYS A 84 -10.45 14.69 5.22
C LYS A 84 -9.41 15.45 4.40
N LEU A 85 -9.04 14.90 3.25
CA LEU A 85 -8.06 15.52 2.35
C LEU A 85 -8.54 16.89 1.88
N ILE A 86 -9.79 17.02 1.42
CA ILE A 86 -10.35 18.31 0.98
C ILE A 86 -10.49 19.33 2.13
N LYS A 87 -10.57 18.87 3.39
CA LYS A 87 -10.55 19.71 4.58
C LYS A 87 -9.15 20.09 5.05
N ASN A 88 -8.10 19.67 4.32
CA ASN A 88 -6.70 19.83 4.70
C ASN A 88 -6.39 19.23 6.10
N GLU A 89 -7.11 18.19 6.51
CA GLU A 89 -6.80 17.48 7.75
C GLU A 89 -5.45 16.77 7.61
N ARG A 90 -4.71 16.71 8.71
CA ARG A 90 -3.45 15.98 8.79
C ARG A 90 -3.60 14.79 9.74
N VAL A 91 -3.01 13.67 9.40
CA VAL A 91 -3.10 12.43 10.17
C VAL A 91 -1.72 12.01 10.69
N PRO A 92 -1.64 11.35 11.86
CA PRO A 92 -0.39 10.77 12.33
C PRO A 92 0.01 9.59 11.44
N GLY A 93 1.29 9.30 11.39
CA GLY A 93 1.83 8.14 10.68
C GLY A 93 3.22 7.79 11.20
N ILE A 94 3.68 6.59 10.89
CA ILE A 94 5.01 6.12 11.25
C ILE A 94 5.82 5.94 9.97
N ASP A 95 6.99 6.55 9.93
CA ASP A 95 7.87 6.49 8.78
C ASP A 95 8.82 5.27 8.80
N LYS A 96 9.64 5.16 7.75
CA LYS A 96 10.61 4.04 7.60
C LYS A 96 11.72 4.05 8.66
N ARG A 97 11.97 5.20 9.33
CA ARG A 97 12.94 5.35 10.44
C ARG A 97 12.37 4.88 11.78
N LEU A 98 11.15 4.34 11.80
CA LEU A 98 10.43 3.98 13.02
C LEU A 98 10.15 5.19 13.92
N VAL A 99 9.82 6.31 13.29
CA VAL A 99 9.46 7.56 13.95
C VAL A 99 7.98 7.82 13.74
N LEU A 100 7.24 7.98 14.84
CA LEU A 100 5.86 8.47 14.85
C LEU A 100 5.86 9.97 14.62
N ILE A 101 5.21 10.39 13.55
CA ILE A 101 5.02 11.79 13.19
C ILE A 101 3.59 12.18 13.53
N THR A 102 3.44 13.12 14.46
CA THR A 102 2.14 13.59 14.93
C THR A 102 1.95 15.04 14.47
N PRO A 103 0.92 15.34 13.66
CA PRO A 103 0.63 16.70 13.24
C PRO A 103 0.29 17.61 14.43
N LEU A 104 0.79 18.84 14.37
CA LEU A 104 0.45 19.95 15.26
C LEU A 104 -0.12 21.10 14.44
N PRO A 105 -0.79 22.10 15.02
CA PRO A 105 -1.29 23.26 14.31
C PRO A 105 -0.21 23.98 13.48
N LYS A 106 1.02 24.00 13.99
CA LYS A 106 2.21 24.49 13.29
C LYS A 106 3.28 23.41 13.35
N GLY A 107 3.54 22.74 12.18
CA GLY A 107 4.54 21.69 12.08
C GLY A 107 4.06 20.32 12.57
N HIS A 108 4.93 19.55 13.19
CA HIS A 108 4.67 18.21 13.72
C HIS A 108 5.62 17.88 14.87
N GLU A 109 5.26 16.87 15.63
CA GLU A 109 6.10 16.24 16.65
C GLU A 109 6.64 14.93 16.12
N GLU A 110 7.92 14.66 16.30
CA GLU A 110 8.57 13.39 16.00
C GLU A 110 8.90 12.63 17.30
N ARG A 111 8.56 11.34 17.32
CA ARG A 111 8.88 10.46 18.46
C ARG A 111 9.27 9.08 17.97
N SER A 112 10.41 8.55 18.44
CA SER A 112 10.77 7.15 18.18
C SER A 112 9.70 6.21 18.73
N ILE A 113 9.31 5.20 17.93
CA ILE A 113 8.39 4.15 18.40
C ILE A 113 9.12 3.04 19.17
N LEU A 114 10.45 3.00 19.13
CA LEU A 114 11.23 2.02 19.88
C LEU A 114 11.01 2.24 21.39
N ASN A 115 10.59 1.18 22.07
CA ASN A 115 10.15 1.19 23.48
C ASN A 115 8.87 2.01 23.76
N ASN A 116 8.15 2.44 22.70
CA ASN A 116 6.90 3.18 22.77
C ASN A 116 5.82 2.57 21.83
N GLU A 117 5.95 1.29 21.51
CA GLU A 117 5.13 0.61 20.50
C GLU A 117 3.62 0.68 20.80
N SER A 118 3.24 0.52 22.07
CA SER A 118 1.83 0.59 22.49
C SER A 118 1.23 1.99 22.32
N ILE A 119 2.02 3.03 22.58
CA ILE A 119 1.60 4.43 22.39
C ILE A 119 1.44 4.70 20.90
N ALA A 120 2.41 4.27 20.10
CA ALA A 120 2.37 4.41 18.65
C ALA A 120 1.16 3.68 18.04
N ALA A 121 0.90 2.43 18.45
CA ALA A 121 -0.24 1.64 18.00
C ALA A 121 -1.58 2.37 18.25
N LYS A 122 -1.76 2.88 19.45
CA LYS A 122 -2.96 3.67 19.82
C LYS A 122 -3.08 4.95 18.99
N LYS A 123 -1.95 5.63 18.72
CA LYS A 123 -1.96 6.92 18.03
C LYS A 123 -2.33 6.78 16.55
N VAL A 124 -1.84 5.74 15.86
CA VAL A 124 -2.14 5.47 14.45
C VAL A 124 -3.33 4.52 14.25
N GLY A 125 -3.90 3.98 15.33
CA GLY A 125 -5.12 3.16 15.28
C GLY A 125 -4.91 1.74 14.74
N VAL A 126 -3.74 1.12 15.02
CA VAL A 126 -3.42 -0.25 14.61
C VAL A 126 -3.20 -1.17 15.82
N SER A 127 -3.17 -2.48 15.58
CA SER A 127 -2.79 -3.45 16.61
C SER A 127 -1.30 -3.35 16.94
N ILE A 128 -0.96 -3.73 18.18
CA ILE A 128 0.45 -3.81 18.61
C ILE A 128 1.22 -4.84 17.78
N ASP A 129 0.55 -5.89 17.30
CA ASP A 129 1.15 -6.92 16.44
C ASP A 129 1.60 -6.32 15.11
N THR A 130 0.80 -5.44 14.52
CA THR A 130 1.16 -4.71 13.30
C THR A 130 2.39 -3.82 13.53
N ILE A 131 2.46 -3.11 14.65
CA ILE A 131 3.66 -2.31 14.99
C ILE A 131 4.89 -3.20 15.09
N ASN A 132 4.80 -4.32 15.82
CA ASN A 132 5.93 -5.24 16.02
C ASN A 132 6.35 -5.93 14.72
N GLU A 133 5.41 -6.32 13.87
CA GLU A 133 5.70 -6.87 12.55
C GLU A 133 6.42 -5.85 11.68
N ARG A 134 5.90 -4.62 11.59
CA ARG A 134 6.50 -3.53 10.79
C ARG A 134 7.88 -3.16 11.30
N LYS A 135 8.06 -3.04 12.61
CA LYS A 135 9.37 -2.81 13.24
C LYS A 135 10.38 -3.88 12.81
N ARG A 136 10.02 -5.16 12.97
CA ARG A 136 10.88 -6.28 12.56
C ARG A 136 11.24 -6.24 11.07
N VAL A 137 10.26 -5.96 10.20
CA VAL A 137 10.48 -5.88 8.74
C VAL A 137 11.39 -4.71 8.38
N LEU A 138 11.20 -3.55 9.00
CA LEU A 138 12.00 -2.35 8.70
C LEU A 138 13.44 -2.50 9.20
N LEU A 139 13.65 -2.98 10.43
CA LEU A 139 14.99 -3.27 10.97
C LEU A 139 15.73 -4.31 10.11
N ARG A 140 15.05 -5.39 9.72
CA ARG A 140 15.66 -6.37 8.82
C ARG A 140 16.06 -5.79 7.46
N ARG A 141 15.24 -4.85 6.92
CA ARG A 141 15.56 -4.17 5.64
C ARG A 141 16.75 -3.23 5.77
N GLU A 142 16.91 -2.61 6.92
CA GLU A 142 18.07 -1.77 7.22
C GLU A 142 19.37 -2.62 7.24
N GLU A 143 19.30 -3.80 7.85
CA GLU A 143 20.44 -4.70 8.00
C GLU A 143 20.79 -5.49 6.72
N HIS A 144 19.77 -6.01 6.01
CA HIS A 144 19.95 -6.96 4.92
C HIS A 144 19.46 -6.45 3.55
N GLY A 145 18.94 -5.23 3.48
CA GLY A 145 18.35 -4.69 2.27
C GLY A 145 16.94 -5.25 1.97
N ARG A 146 16.41 -4.89 0.79
CA ARG A 146 15.10 -5.35 0.33
C ARG A 146 15.20 -6.77 -0.25
N THR A 147 14.37 -7.67 0.24
CA THR A 147 14.13 -8.97 -0.41
C THR A 147 13.18 -8.79 -1.60
N GLY A 148 13.29 -9.70 -2.59
CA GLY A 148 12.34 -9.74 -3.71
C GLY A 148 10.91 -10.02 -3.26
N VAL A 149 9.97 -9.92 -4.19
CA VAL A 149 8.55 -10.25 -3.99
C VAL A 149 8.24 -11.63 -4.55
N PHE A 150 7.22 -12.30 -3.99
CA PHE A 150 6.82 -13.65 -4.41
C PHE A 150 6.27 -13.68 -5.84
N LEU A 151 5.47 -12.68 -6.21
CA LEU A 151 4.97 -12.48 -7.56
C LEU A 151 5.18 -11.03 -7.97
N LYS A 152 5.79 -10.85 -9.13
CA LYS A 152 5.82 -9.59 -9.86
C LYS A 152 5.62 -9.87 -11.34
N ARG A 153 4.52 -9.38 -11.91
CA ARG A 153 4.16 -9.55 -13.31
C ARG A 153 3.73 -8.21 -13.89
N GLU A 154 4.51 -7.69 -14.78
CA GLU A 154 4.15 -6.49 -15.56
C GLU A 154 3.05 -6.85 -16.59
N LEU A 155 2.11 -5.92 -16.80
CA LEU A 155 0.98 -6.07 -17.69
C LEU A 155 1.05 -5.04 -18.81
N SER A 156 0.79 -5.47 -20.05
CA SER A 156 0.52 -4.54 -21.14
C SER A 156 -0.85 -3.88 -20.96
N LEU A 157 -1.10 -2.77 -21.66
CA LEU A 157 -2.39 -2.07 -21.55
C LEU A 157 -3.58 -2.89 -22.10
N GLU A 158 -3.34 -3.84 -23.02
CA GLU A 158 -4.36 -4.72 -23.56
C GLU A 158 -4.67 -5.93 -22.67
N GLU A 159 -3.79 -6.29 -21.72
CA GLU A 159 -4.03 -7.43 -20.83
C GLU A 159 -5.05 -7.10 -19.75
N SER A 160 -6.07 -7.96 -19.57
CA SER A 160 -6.96 -7.88 -18.40
C SER A 160 -6.25 -8.43 -17.17
N PRO A 161 -6.11 -7.64 -16.08
CA PRO A 161 -5.50 -8.12 -14.83
C PRO A 161 -6.20 -9.37 -14.28
N GLU A 162 -7.52 -9.45 -14.38
CA GLU A 162 -8.32 -10.59 -13.92
C GLU A 162 -8.06 -11.85 -14.77
N ALA A 163 -7.92 -11.69 -16.07
CA ALA A 163 -7.60 -12.81 -16.97
C ALA A 163 -6.19 -13.34 -16.72
N VAL A 164 -5.22 -12.45 -16.57
CA VAL A 164 -3.83 -12.83 -16.23
C VAL A 164 -3.77 -13.51 -14.87
N LEU A 165 -4.48 -12.99 -13.86
CA LEU A 165 -4.55 -13.62 -12.55
C LEU A 165 -5.14 -15.03 -12.63
N THR A 166 -6.20 -15.23 -13.43
CA THR A 166 -6.80 -16.55 -13.66
C THR A 166 -5.82 -17.53 -14.31
N LYS A 167 -5.02 -17.06 -15.28
CA LYS A 167 -3.96 -17.88 -15.90
C LYS A 167 -2.89 -18.27 -14.88
N LEU A 168 -2.37 -17.32 -14.11
CA LEU A 168 -1.37 -17.57 -13.06
C LEU A 168 -1.88 -18.58 -12.00
N ALA A 169 -3.18 -18.55 -11.68
CA ALA A 169 -3.78 -19.47 -10.73
C ALA A 169 -3.85 -20.92 -11.26
N ARG A 170 -3.88 -21.14 -12.57
CA ARG A 170 -3.79 -22.50 -13.15
C ARG A 170 -2.39 -23.10 -12.95
N GLU A 171 -1.37 -22.27 -12.99
CA GLU A 171 0.03 -22.67 -12.91
C GLU A 171 0.58 -22.69 -11.47
N ASN A 172 -0.04 -21.91 -10.54
CA ASN A 172 0.46 -21.77 -9.18
C ASN A 172 -0.64 -22.02 -8.14
N SER A 173 -0.45 -23.05 -7.32
CA SER A 173 -1.41 -23.48 -6.29
C SER A 173 -1.62 -22.43 -5.18
N ILE A 174 -0.61 -21.62 -4.86
CA ILE A 174 -0.71 -20.56 -3.86
C ILE A 174 -1.63 -19.46 -4.38
N ILE A 175 -1.44 -19.04 -5.63
CA ILE A 175 -2.28 -18.03 -6.28
C ILE A 175 -3.72 -18.55 -6.40
N ARG A 176 -3.90 -19.81 -6.80
CA ARG A 176 -5.23 -20.46 -6.92
C ARG A 176 -6.01 -20.43 -5.61
N LYS A 177 -5.36 -20.69 -4.47
CA LYS A 177 -5.99 -20.62 -3.14
C LYS A 177 -6.41 -19.20 -2.73
N LYS A 178 -5.86 -18.17 -3.37
CA LYS A 178 -6.18 -16.76 -3.05
C LYS A 178 -7.38 -16.22 -3.81
N ILE A 179 -7.71 -16.79 -4.96
CA ILE A 179 -8.81 -16.33 -5.82
C ILE A 179 -10.11 -17.10 -5.57
N ASN A 180 -10.04 -18.28 -4.95
CA ASN A 180 -11.19 -19.06 -4.45
C ASN A 180 -11.55 -18.61 -3.04
#